data_90346dbfee6b1911a407cd9307a6ec93
#
_entry.id   90346dbfee6b1911a407cd9307a6ec93
#
_cell.length_a   1.000
_cell.length_b   1.000
_cell.length_c   1.000
_cell.angle_alpha   90.00
_cell.angle_beta   90.00
_cell.angle_gamma   90.00
#
_symmetry.space_group_name_H-M   'P 1'
#
loop_
_entity.id
_entity.type
_entity.pdbx_description
1 polymer ?
#
loop_
_entity_poly.entity_id
_entity_poly.type
_entity_poly.pdbx_seq_one_letter_code
_entity_poly.pdbx_strand_id
1 'polypeptide(L)'
;MILNEGKPLKKLALTKIAMLIAATAAMNVSAADLTSVTKTAIENNPEVQTQWFSFLEATANQKQARAGYLPSLDLNAAYGKGNREFDGDRGWFNQGQAEIALTQVLFDGFRIKSKVEQGDYAALKRYYDLNAGVEQKAFEAAQAYLDVQRYRDLVQLAQTNVNNHQRVYNQIQQKTKQGVGNGADLAQI
;
A
#
# COMPACT_ATOMS: atom_id res chain seq x y z
N MET A 1 -37.30 27.43 11.89
CA MET A 1 -37.94 27.19 10.61
C MET A 1 -37.02 27.79 9.58
N ILE A 2 -36.20 27.04 8.94
CA ILE A 2 -36.35 26.06 7.87
C ILE A 2 -35.19 25.06 7.90
N LEU A 3 -35.55 23.79 7.77
CA LEU A 3 -34.69 22.63 7.69
C LEU A 3 -34.07 22.51 6.31
N ASN A 4 -32.79 22.42 6.24
CA ASN A 4 -31.97 21.32 5.79
C ASN A 4 -32.58 20.35 4.77
N GLU A 5 -32.02 20.34 3.58
CA GLU A 5 -32.01 19.15 2.72
C GLU A 5 -30.59 18.69 2.47
N GLY A 6 -30.15 17.71 3.25
CA GLY A 6 -28.96 16.93 3.02
C GLY A 6 -29.10 16.04 1.80
N LYS A 7 -28.62 16.49 0.63
CA LYS A 7 -28.61 15.72 -0.62
C LYS A 7 -27.68 14.52 -0.53
N PRO A 8 -28.07 13.34 -1.06
CA PRO A 8 -27.27 12.13 -0.99
C PRO A 8 -26.20 12.08 -2.09
N LEU A 9 -25.23 12.98 -2.01
CA LEU A 9 -24.09 13.03 -2.96
C LEU A 9 -23.15 11.82 -2.88
N LYS A 10 -23.19 11.08 -1.76
CA LYS A 10 -22.33 9.91 -1.58
C LYS A 10 -22.76 8.65 -2.35
N LYS A 11 -24.05 8.48 -2.66
CA LYS A 11 -24.55 7.31 -3.41
C LYS A 11 -24.32 7.42 -4.91
N LEU A 12 -24.30 8.64 -5.46
CA LEU A 12 -24.06 8.87 -6.90
C LEU A 12 -22.59 8.66 -7.30
N ALA A 13 -21.66 8.91 -6.38
CA ALA A 13 -20.24 8.71 -6.64
C ALA A 13 -19.86 7.22 -6.65
N LEU A 14 -20.44 6.41 -5.75
CA LEU A 14 -20.16 4.97 -5.70
C LEU A 14 -20.72 4.21 -6.93
N THR A 15 -21.90 4.59 -7.43
CA THR A 15 -22.48 3.97 -8.63
C THR A 15 -21.71 4.31 -9.90
N LYS A 16 -21.15 5.51 -10.01
CA LYS A 16 -20.30 5.90 -11.16
C LYS A 16 -18.94 5.18 -11.14
N ILE A 17 -18.37 4.95 -9.96
CA ILE A 17 -17.12 4.19 -9.80
C ILE A 17 -17.34 2.70 -10.11
N ALA A 18 -18.45 2.11 -9.65
CA ALA A 18 -18.80 0.73 -9.97
C ALA A 18 -19.08 0.51 -11.46
N MET A 19 -19.68 1.49 -12.15
CA MET A 19 -19.92 1.43 -13.60
C MET A 19 -18.63 1.60 -14.42
N LEU A 20 -17.65 2.37 -13.92
CA LEU A 20 -16.35 2.52 -14.56
C LEU A 20 -15.51 1.23 -14.46
N ILE A 21 -15.63 0.49 -13.35
CA ILE A 21 -14.94 -0.79 -13.15
C ILE A 21 -15.55 -1.91 -14.00
N ALA A 22 -16.87 -1.89 -14.24
CA ALA A 22 -17.54 -2.88 -15.07
C ALA A 22 -17.27 -2.69 -16.58
N ALA A 23 -16.98 -1.47 -17.04
CA ALA A 23 -16.65 -1.18 -18.43
C ALA A 23 -15.22 -1.59 -18.83
N THR A 24 -14.30 -1.80 -17.88
CA THR A 24 -12.93 -2.23 -18.14
C THR A 24 -12.76 -3.75 -18.27
N ALA A 25 -13.79 -4.54 -17.94
CA ALA A 25 -13.76 -6.02 -18.02
C ALA A 25 -13.91 -6.57 -19.47
N ALA A 26 -14.15 -5.73 -20.47
CA ALA A 26 -14.33 -6.13 -21.87
C ALA A 26 -13.15 -5.73 -22.77
N MET A 27 -12.01 -5.32 -22.22
CA MET A 27 -10.84 -4.99 -23.04
C MET A 27 -9.94 -6.22 -23.19
N ASN A 28 -9.91 -6.72 -24.41
CA ASN A 28 -8.87 -7.49 -25.08
C ASN A 28 -7.78 -8.03 -24.13
N VAL A 29 -7.72 -9.35 -24.01
CA VAL A 29 -6.53 -10.06 -23.51
C VAL A 29 -5.43 -9.87 -24.56
N SER A 30 -4.96 -8.64 -24.75
CA SER A 30 -3.62 -8.37 -25.23
C SER A 30 -2.68 -8.90 -24.18
N ALA A 31 -1.66 -9.64 -24.59
CA ALA A 31 -0.60 -10.10 -23.70
C ALA A 31 -0.21 -8.91 -22.81
N ALA A 32 -0.51 -8.99 -21.52
CA ALA A 32 -0.23 -7.88 -20.59
C ALA A 32 1.28 -7.61 -20.69
N ASP A 33 1.63 -6.39 -21.08
CA ASP A 33 3.02 -5.97 -21.18
C ASP A 33 3.68 -6.00 -19.79
N LEU A 34 4.96 -6.36 -19.74
CA LEU A 34 5.75 -6.40 -18.51
C LEU A 34 5.56 -5.13 -17.67
N THR A 35 5.57 -3.97 -18.33
CA THR A 35 5.41 -2.66 -17.69
C THR A 35 4.06 -2.53 -17.00
N SER A 36 2.97 -2.97 -17.64
CA SER A 36 1.63 -2.89 -17.10
C SER A 36 1.44 -3.83 -15.91
N VAL A 37 1.99 -5.05 -15.99
CA VAL A 37 1.94 -6.03 -14.89
C VAL A 37 2.72 -5.52 -13.68
N THR A 38 3.94 -5.03 -13.89
CA THR A 38 4.80 -4.49 -12.83
C THR A 38 4.13 -3.30 -12.15
N LYS A 39 3.58 -2.35 -12.93
CA LYS A 39 2.86 -1.20 -12.40
C LYS A 39 1.67 -1.63 -11.53
N THR A 40 0.83 -2.53 -12.04
CA THR A 40 -0.34 -3.03 -11.32
C THR A 40 0.06 -3.75 -10.01
N ALA A 41 1.14 -4.52 -10.06
CA ALA A 41 1.67 -5.22 -8.90
C ALA A 41 2.14 -4.24 -7.81
N ILE A 42 2.83 -3.16 -8.17
CA ILE A 42 3.28 -2.12 -7.23
C ILE A 42 2.09 -1.37 -6.62
N GLU A 43 1.16 -0.89 -7.46
CA GLU A 43 0.03 -0.06 -7.03
C GLU A 43 -0.91 -0.79 -6.06
N ASN A 44 -1.08 -2.10 -6.22
CA ASN A 44 -1.96 -2.92 -5.39
C ASN A 44 -1.23 -3.69 -4.26
N ASN A 45 0.07 -3.49 -4.10
CA ASN A 45 0.84 -4.20 -3.07
C ASN A 45 0.64 -3.58 -1.69
N PRO A 46 0.12 -4.34 -0.69
CA PRO A 46 -0.12 -3.81 0.65
C PRO A 46 1.15 -3.35 1.38
N GLU A 47 2.29 -3.97 1.09
CA GLU A 47 3.57 -3.63 1.69
C GLU A 47 4.07 -2.26 1.20
N VAL A 48 3.95 -1.99 -0.12
CA VAL A 48 4.25 -0.68 -0.69
C VAL A 48 3.32 0.39 -0.12
N GLN A 49 2.03 0.09 0.03
CA GLN A 49 1.08 1.01 0.66
C GLN A 49 1.44 1.29 2.12
N THR A 50 1.88 0.28 2.87
CA THR A 50 2.33 0.45 4.26
C THR A 50 3.55 1.35 4.33
N GLN A 51 4.52 1.18 3.45
CA GLN A 51 5.71 2.04 3.38
C GLN A 51 5.35 3.47 2.98
N TRP A 52 4.39 3.65 2.07
CA TRP A 52 3.84 4.96 1.72
C TRP A 52 3.22 5.68 2.94
N PHE A 53 2.39 4.98 3.71
CA PHE A 53 1.82 5.56 4.93
C PHE A 53 2.87 5.85 6.00
N SER A 54 3.91 5.04 6.11
CA SER A 54 5.05 5.31 7.00
C SER A 54 5.83 6.56 6.59
N PHE A 55 5.96 6.81 5.28
CA PHE A 55 6.52 8.07 4.77
C PHE A 55 5.63 9.28 5.09
N LEU A 56 4.31 9.15 4.91
CA LEU A 56 3.35 10.21 5.27
C LEU A 56 3.38 10.52 6.76
N GLU A 57 3.45 9.49 7.62
CA GLU A 57 3.61 9.64 9.07
C GLU A 57 4.89 10.43 9.41
N ALA A 58 6.04 10.05 8.84
CA ALA A 58 7.29 10.75 9.07
C ALA A 58 7.22 12.23 8.62
N THR A 59 6.54 12.50 7.50
CA THR A 59 6.29 13.86 7.02
C THR A 59 5.37 14.66 7.96
N ALA A 60 4.37 14.02 8.56
CA ALA A 60 3.51 14.64 9.55
C ALA A 60 4.29 14.95 10.85
N ASN A 61 5.13 14.04 11.31
CA ASN A 61 6.00 14.23 12.46
C ASN A 61 7.02 15.38 12.25
N GLN A 62 7.54 15.53 11.03
CA GLN A 62 8.36 16.67 10.64
C GLN A 62 7.59 18.00 10.80
N LYS A 63 6.34 18.07 10.32
CA LYS A 63 5.48 19.24 10.47
C LYS A 63 5.19 19.53 11.94
N GLN A 64 4.94 18.49 12.74
CA GLN A 64 4.75 18.61 14.18
C GLN A 64 5.99 19.18 14.89
N ALA A 65 7.20 18.74 14.50
CA ALA A 65 8.42 19.31 15.04
C ALA A 65 8.54 20.81 14.76
N ARG A 66 8.15 21.26 13.55
CA ARG A 66 8.12 22.70 13.18
C ARG A 66 7.09 23.51 13.97
N ALA A 67 6.02 22.88 14.45
CA ALA A 67 5.04 23.56 15.29
C ALA A 67 5.64 24.05 16.62
N GLY A 68 6.77 23.50 17.06
CA GLY A 68 7.52 24.02 18.21
C GLY A 68 8.01 25.48 18.07
N TYR A 69 8.09 26.01 16.85
CA TYR A 69 8.36 27.43 16.63
C TYR A 69 7.15 28.35 16.80
N LEU A 70 5.94 27.77 16.86
CA LEU A 70 4.71 28.53 16.99
C LEU A 70 4.35 28.72 18.48
N PRO A 71 3.58 29.78 18.84
CA PRO A 71 3.05 29.91 20.18
C PRO A 71 2.03 28.79 20.48
N SER A 72 2.04 28.29 21.72
CA SER A 72 0.96 27.45 22.25
C SER A 72 -0.08 28.29 22.99
N LEU A 73 -1.34 27.93 22.82
CA LEU A 73 -2.47 28.53 23.52
C LEU A 73 -3.13 27.42 24.37
N ASP A 74 -3.08 27.59 25.68
CA ASP A 74 -3.63 26.64 26.63
C ASP A 74 -4.82 27.26 27.35
N LEU A 75 -5.95 26.53 27.43
CA LEU A 75 -7.12 26.88 28.18
C LEU A 75 -7.29 25.87 29.32
N ASN A 76 -7.20 26.34 30.57
CA ASN A 76 -7.40 25.55 31.74
C ASN A 76 -8.65 26.05 32.48
N ALA A 77 -9.56 25.14 32.81
CA ALA A 77 -10.72 25.44 33.63
C ALA A 77 -10.86 24.37 34.70
N ALA A 78 -11.01 24.80 35.92
CA ALA A 78 -11.23 23.93 37.08
C ALA A 78 -12.37 24.45 37.95
N TYR A 79 -13.21 23.53 38.41
CA TYR A 79 -14.25 23.81 39.37
C TYR A 79 -14.23 22.74 40.46
N GLY A 80 -14.27 23.18 41.73
CA GLY A 80 -14.19 22.26 42.85
C GLY A 80 -14.78 22.85 44.13
N LYS A 81 -14.83 22.03 45.17
CA LYS A 81 -15.16 22.46 46.53
C LYS A 81 -13.89 22.43 47.37
N GLY A 82 -13.58 23.54 47.99
CA GLY A 82 -12.53 23.67 48.98
C GLY A 82 -13.09 23.66 50.40
N ASN A 83 -12.31 23.14 51.34
CA ASN A 83 -12.57 23.27 52.74
C ASN A 83 -11.46 24.14 53.36
N ARG A 84 -11.82 25.16 54.07
CA ARG A 84 -10.88 26.02 54.79
C ARG A 84 -11.23 26.02 56.26
N GLU A 85 -10.26 25.85 57.11
CA GLU A 85 -10.34 26.05 58.55
C GLU A 85 -9.60 27.35 58.89
N PHE A 86 -10.32 28.28 59.47
CA PHE A 86 -9.77 29.55 59.92
C PHE A 86 -10.36 29.87 61.26
N ASP A 87 -9.49 30.09 62.25
CA ASP A 87 -9.88 30.44 63.67
C ASP A 87 -10.87 29.46 64.29
N GLY A 88 -10.76 28.13 63.99
CA GLY A 88 -11.63 27.10 64.54
C GLY A 88 -12.93 26.85 63.78
N ASP A 89 -13.29 27.70 62.84
CA ASP A 89 -14.43 27.53 61.93
C ASP A 89 -14.04 26.80 60.67
N ARG A 90 -14.78 25.72 60.34
CA ARG A 90 -14.62 24.95 59.08
C ARG A 90 -15.75 25.29 58.11
N GLY A 91 -15.38 25.85 56.98
CA GLY A 91 -16.34 26.19 55.93
C GLY A 91 -16.03 25.56 54.61
N TRP A 92 -17.04 25.00 53.93
CA TRP A 92 -16.97 24.59 52.57
C TRP A 92 -17.27 25.76 51.66
N PHE A 93 -16.45 25.94 50.61
CA PHE A 93 -16.69 26.97 49.58
C PHE A 93 -16.52 26.37 48.20
N ASN A 94 -17.24 26.93 47.24
CA ASN A 94 -17.05 26.61 45.83
C ASN A 94 -15.90 27.45 45.27
N GLN A 95 -14.99 26.81 44.54
CA GLN A 95 -13.87 27.47 43.89
C GLN A 95 -13.94 27.17 42.38
N GLY A 96 -13.94 28.22 41.58
CA GLY A 96 -13.82 28.13 40.14
C GLY A 96 -12.58 28.90 39.70
N GLN A 97 -11.85 28.31 38.74
CA GLN A 97 -10.70 28.95 38.08
C GLN A 97 -10.81 28.72 36.61
N ALA A 98 -10.56 29.78 35.84
CA ALA A 98 -10.39 29.73 34.41
C ALA A 98 -9.13 30.52 34.00
N GLU A 99 -8.30 29.93 33.19
CA GLU A 99 -7.02 30.53 32.76
C GLU A 99 -6.84 30.32 31.27
N ILE A 100 -6.38 31.36 30.58
CA ILE A 100 -5.92 31.29 29.21
C ILE A 100 -4.44 31.70 29.21
N ALA A 101 -3.56 30.78 28.79
CA ALA A 101 -2.13 31.02 28.73
C ALA A 101 -1.63 30.94 27.28
N LEU A 102 -0.92 31.99 26.81
CA LEU A 102 -0.22 32.01 25.54
C LEU A 102 1.28 31.92 25.83
N THR A 103 1.92 30.86 25.35
CA THR A 103 3.36 30.64 25.57
C THR A 103 4.10 30.64 24.24
N GLN A 104 5.09 31.55 24.09
CA GLN A 104 6.00 31.59 22.96
C GLN A 104 7.43 31.34 23.41
N VAL A 105 8.05 30.30 22.87
CA VAL A 105 9.48 30.03 23.09
C VAL A 105 10.29 30.96 22.23
N LEU A 106 11.12 31.81 22.86
CA LEU A 106 12.00 32.73 22.15
C LEU A 106 13.39 32.12 21.90
N PHE A 107 13.89 31.34 22.83
CA PHE A 107 15.16 30.61 22.72
C PHE A 107 15.14 29.35 23.59
N ASP A 108 15.59 28.23 23.05
CA ASP A 108 15.60 26.94 23.71
C ASP A 108 16.94 26.17 23.56
N GLY A 109 18.02 26.92 23.26
CA GLY A 109 19.33 26.30 23.01
C GLY A 109 19.38 25.45 21.73
N PHE A 110 18.63 25.84 20.69
CA PHE A 110 18.52 25.14 19.39
C PHE A 110 17.83 23.76 19.44
N ARG A 111 17.17 23.41 20.54
CA ARG A 111 16.49 22.14 20.69
C ARG A 111 15.40 21.93 19.62
N ILE A 112 14.56 22.94 19.35
CA ILE A 112 13.51 22.87 18.32
C ILE A 112 14.16 22.71 16.95
N LYS A 113 15.21 23.48 16.65
CA LYS A 113 15.96 23.37 15.38
C LYS A 113 16.48 21.95 15.16
N SER A 114 17.18 21.38 16.14
CA SER A 114 17.72 20.01 16.04
C SER A 114 16.60 18.96 15.89
N LYS A 115 15.46 19.17 16.56
CA LYS A 115 14.29 18.28 16.42
C LYS A 115 13.68 18.35 15.02
N VAL A 116 13.64 19.53 14.40
CA VAL A 116 13.20 19.69 13.01
C VAL A 116 14.16 18.99 12.05
N GLU A 117 15.46 19.20 12.19
CA GLU A 117 16.46 18.52 11.38
C GLU A 117 16.38 17.00 11.51
N GLN A 118 16.20 16.49 12.73
CA GLN A 118 15.96 15.06 12.97
C GLN A 118 14.72 14.56 12.22
N GLY A 119 13.62 15.33 12.24
CA GLY A 119 12.40 15.03 11.49
C GLY A 119 12.61 15.03 9.97
N ASP A 120 13.40 15.98 9.46
CA ASP A 120 13.74 16.08 8.04
C ASP A 120 14.49 14.82 7.57
N TYR A 121 15.53 14.39 8.33
CA TYR A 121 16.26 13.16 8.01
C TYR A 121 15.43 11.88 8.20
N ALA A 122 14.52 11.85 9.18
CA ALA A 122 13.61 10.73 9.35
C ALA A 122 12.64 10.58 8.17
N ALA A 123 12.09 11.69 7.67
CA ALA A 123 11.24 11.69 6.48
C ALA A 123 12.02 11.27 5.23
N LEU A 124 13.26 11.78 5.05
CA LEU A 124 14.12 11.41 3.95
C LEU A 124 14.48 9.91 3.98
N LYS A 125 14.78 9.37 5.15
CA LYS A 125 15.01 7.93 5.31
C LYS A 125 13.80 7.12 4.84
N ARG A 126 12.59 7.48 5.29
CA ARG A 126 11.35 6.78 4.89
C ARG A 126 11.07 6.90 3.40
N TYR A 127 11.43 8.00 2.77
CA TYR A 127 11.35 8.14 1.32
C TYR A 127 12.24 7.12 0.60
N TYR A 128 13.49 6.93 1.05
CA TYR A 128 14.38 5.93 0.44
C TYR A 128 13.95 4.49 0.77
N ASP A 129 13.43 4.23 1.98
CA ASP A 129 12.86 2.93 2.33
C ASP A 129 11.69 2.57 1.39
N LEU A 130 10.81 3.54 1.08
CA LEU A 130 9.72 3.38 0.12
C LEU A 130 10.23 3.07 -1.29
N ASN A 131 11.21 3.84 -1.78
CA ASN A 131 11.78 3.60 -3.12
C ASN A 131 12.40 2.21 -3.23
N ALA A 132 13.18 1.79 -2.22
CA ALA A 132 13.75 0.45 -2.18
C ALA A 132 12.67 -0.64 -2.19
N GLY A 133 11.58 -0.46 -1.44
CA GLY A 133 10.45 -1.38 -1.45
C GLY A 133 9.73 -1.45 -2.79
N VAL A 134 9.54 -0.31 -3.46
CA VAL A 134 8.96 -0.24 -4.81
C VAL A 134 9.84 -0.98 -5.81
N GLU A 135 11.15 -0.74 -5.80
CA GLU A 135 12.12 -1.41 -6.69
C GLU A 135 12.13 -2.93 -6.47
N GLN A 136 12.14 -3.35 -5.20
CA GLN A 136 12.09 -4.77 -4.85
C GLN A 136 10.81 -5.45 -5.40
N LYS A 137 9.65 -4.82 -5.22
CA LYS A 137 8.37 -5.37 -5.73
C LYS A 137 8.28 -5.31 -7.25
N ALA A 138 8.87 -4.31 -7.88
CA ALA A 138 9.01 -4.27 -9.34
C ALA A 138 9.82 -5.44 -9.86
N PHE A 139 10.96 -5.73 -9.22
CA PHE A 139 11.81 -6.87 -9.57
C PHE A 139 11.09 -8.22 -9.41
N GLU A 140 10.44 -8.44 -8.26
CA GLU A 140 9.66 -9.66 -7.99
C GLU A 140 8.55 -9.88 -9.03
N ALA A 141 7.82 -8.82 -9.38
CA ALA A 141 6.76 -8.88 -10.39
C ALA A 141 7.32 -9.18 -11.80
N ALA A 142 8.45 -8.56 -12.16
CA ALA A 142 9.13 -8.81 -13.43
C ALA A 142 9.63 -10.26 -13.51
N GLN A 143 10.22 -10.77 -12.44
CA GLN A 143 10.68 -12.16 -12.38
C GLN A 143 9.50 -13.14 -12.52
N ALA A 144 8.42 -12.93 -11.80
CA ALA A 144 7.22 -13.77 -11.90
C ALA A 144 6.63 -13.75 -13.33
N TYR A 145 6.60 -12.58 -13.97
CA TYR A 145 6.15 -12.46 -15.36
C TYR A 145 7.00 -13.30 -16.31
N LEU A 146 8.32 -13.19 -16.22
CA LEU A 146 9.25 -13.94 -17.06
C LEU A 146 9.16 -15.45 -16.79
N ASP A 147 8.96 -15.87 -15.55
CA ASP A 147 8.73 -17.27 -15.21
C ASP A 147 7.45 -17.81 -15.84
N VAL A 148 6.37 -17.05 -15.85
CA VAL A 148 5.13 -17.43 -16.55
C VAL A 148 5.37 -17.60 -18.05
N GLN A 149 6.10 -16.70 -18.69
CA GLN A 149 6.43 -16.82 -20.12
C GLN A 149 7.27 -18.08 -20.37
N ARG A 150 8.32 -18.30 -19.59
CA ARG A 150 9.14 -19.49 -19.69
C ARG A 150 8.34 -20.79 -19.56
N TYR A 151 7.42 -20.86 -18.60
CA TYR A 151 6.59 -22.06 -18.45
C TYR A 151 5.60 -22.25 -19.59
N ARG A 152 5.06 -21.18 -20.17
CA ARG A 152 4.21 -21.25 -21.37
C ARG A 152 4.99 -21.81 -22.56
N ASP A 153 6.21 -21.34 -22.77
CA ASP A 153 7.08 -21.84 -23.84
C ASP A 153 7.45 -23.32 -23.65
N LEU A 154 7.74 -23.73 -22.40
CA LEU A 154 8.01 -25.14 -22.07
C LEU A 154 6.79 -26.03 -22.33
N VAL A 155 5.59 -25.60 -22.00
CA VAL A 155 4.34 -26.32 -22.31
C VAL A 155 4.16 -26.45 -23.82
N GLN A 156 4.38 -25.38 -24.58
CA GLN A 156 4.29 -25.42 -26.04
C GLN A 156 5.33 -26.38 -26.65
N LEU A 157 6.56 -26.36 -26.16
CA LEU A 157 7.61 -27.28 -26.56
C LEU A 157 7.26 -28.73 -26.27
N ALA A 158 6.78 -29.02 -25.04
CA ALA A 158 6.35 -30.35 -24.66
C ALA A 158 5.20 -30.86 -25.54
N GLN A 159 4.21 -30.00 -25.83
CA GLN A 159 3.12 -30.35 -26.74
C GLN A 159 3.61 -30.65 -28.16
N THR A 160 4.57 -29.88 -28.64
CA THR A 160 5.20 -30.12 -29.95
C THR A 160 5.93 -31.45 -29.96
N ASN A 161 6.66 -31.80 -28.91
CA ASN A 161 7.32 -33.08 -28.75
C ASN A 161 6.34 -34.25 -28.78
N VAL A 162 5.25 -34.17 -28.00
CA VAL A 162 4.18 -35.18 -28.02
C VAL A 162 3.62 -35.37 -29.41
N ASN A 163 3.32 -34.30 -30.13
CA ASN A 163 2.78 -34.37 -31.47
C ASN A 163 3.79 -35.01 -32.48
N ASN A 164 5.07 -34.73 -32.29
CA ASN A 164 6.12 -35.32 -33.11
C ASN A 164 6.28 -36.82 -32.83
N HIS A 165 6.35 -37.21 -31.56
CA HIS A 165 6.41 -38.63 -31.18
C HIS A 165 5.17 -39.39 -31.66
N GLN A 166 3.98 -38.82 -31.55
CA GLN A 166 2.74 -39.43 -32.03
C GLN A 166 2.79 -39.63 -33.55
N ARG A 167 3.36 -38.69 -34.30
CA ARG A 167 3.52 -38.82 -35.75
C ARG A 167 4.47 -39.96 -36.09
N VAL A 168 5.62 -40.02 -35.44
CA VAL A 168 6.61 -41.09 -35.64
C VAL A 168 6.04 -42.46 -35.24
N TYR A 169 5.36 -42.55 -34.10
CA TYR A 169 4.65 -43.74 -33.66
C TYR A 169 3.68 -44.25 -34.74
N ASN A 170 2.83 -43.36 -35.27
CA ASN A 170 1.86 -43.72 -36.31
C ASN A 170 2.58 -44.22 -37.60
N GLN A 171 3.70 -43.63 -37.98
CA GLN A 171 4.49 -44.06 -39.16
C GLN A 171 5.08 -45.45 -38.94
N ILE A 172 5.68 -45.70 -37.78
CA ILE A 172 6.26 -47.03 -37.45
C ILE A 172 5.15 -48.08 -37.33
N GLN A 173 4.02 -47.75 -36.73
CA GLN A 173 2.86 -48.63 -36.65
C GLN A 173 2.37 -49.04 -38.04
N GLN A 174 2.30 -48.10 -39.01
CA GLN A 174 1.92 -48.39 -40.38
C GLN A 174 2.94 -49.31 -41.08
N LYS A 175 4.24 -49.04 -40.91
CA LYS A 175 5.31 -49.91 -41.47
C LYS A 175 5.27 -51.32 -40.88
N THR A 176 5.05 -51.47 -39.60
CA THR A 176 4.95 -52.78 -38.92
C THR A 176 3.72 -53.56 -39.44
N LYS A 177 2.55 -52.86 -39.61
CA LYS A 177 1.35 -53.49 -40.21
C LYS A 177 1.55 -53.96 -41.65
N GLN A 178 2.40 -53.31 -42.40
CA GLN A 178 2.74 -53.63 -43.80
C GLN A 178 3.84 -54.70 -43.89
N GLY A 179 4.34 -55.20 -42.76
CA GLY A 179 5.40 -56.26 -42.77
C GLY A 179 6.80 -55.72 -43.02
N VAL A 180 7.03 -54.43 -43.06
CA VAL A 180 8.30 -53.76 -43.36
C VAL A 180 9.07 -53.32 -42.12
N GLY A 181 8.41 -53.35 -40.90
CA GLY A 181 8.95 -52.87 -39.64
C GLY A 181 9.04 -53.94 -38.56
N ASN A 182 9.96 -53.75 -37.61
CA ASN A 182 10.11 -54.61 -36.44
C ASN A 182 9.18 -54.16 -35.30
N GLY A 183 8.49 -55.07 -34.64
CA GLY A 183 7.65 -54.78 -33.46
C GLY A 183 8.42 -54.18 -32.27
N ALA A 184 9.74 -54.42 -32.19
CA ALA A 184 10.61 -53.82 -31.17
C ALA A 184 10.73 -52.28 -31.34
N ASP A 185 10.76 -51.79 -32.56
CA ASP A 185 10.84 -50.34 -32.83
C ASP A 185 9.58 -49.60 -32.40
N LEU A 186 8.43 -50.27 -32.42
CA LEU A 186 7.15 -49.70 -31.93
C LEU A 186 7.11 -49.60 -30.38
N ALA A 187 7.81 -50.47 -29.67
CA ALA A 187 7.87 -50.50 -28.20
C ALA A 187 8.89 -49.48 -27.65
N GLN A 188 9.79 -48.98 -28.49
CA GLN A 188 10.87 -48.09 -28.09
C GLN A 188 10.48 -46.58 -28.22
N ILE A 189 9.37 -46.27 -28.87
CA ILE A 189 8.83 -44.93 -29.06
C ILE A 189 7.70 -44.63 -28.04
#